data_38e99ef206817d1d9f06988ad208b9f8
#
_entry.id   38e99ef206817d1d9f06988ad208b9f8
#
_cell.length_a   1.000
_cell.length_b   1.000
_cell.length_c   1.000
_cell.angle_alpha   90.00
_cell.angle_beta   90.00
_cell.angle_gamma   90.00
#
_symmetry.space_group_name_H-M   'P 1'
#
loop_
_entity.id
_entity.type
_entity.pdbx_description
1 polymer ?
#
loop_
_entity_poly.entity_id
_entity_poly.type
_entity_poly.pdbx_seq_one_letter_code
_entity_poly.pdbx_strand_id
1 'polypeptide(L)'
;PFGYNFEIEGKKITLATDIGFIFDGFENKITAKDLLLLESNHDVEMLKKCNRPIHIINRILGKKGHLCNCASAEFTARLAKHGLKRLMLGHLSNDANTADLALETTRKCFIDNNLTETEIYLASRDGLSETIFL
;
A
#
# COMPACT_ATOMS: atom_id res chain seq x y z
N PRO A 1 -12.52 6.80 -2.25
CA PRO A 1 -11.76 5.55 -2.21
C PRO A 1 -12.66 4.38 -2.55
N PHE A 2 -12.16 3.50 -3.39
CA PHE A 2 -12.83 2.25 -3.71
C PHE A 2 -11.89 1.09 -3.35
N GLY A 3 -12.48 0.06 -2.76
CA GLY A 3 -11.78 -1.19 -2.50
C GLY A 3 -12.67 -2.35 -2.93
N TYR A 4 -12.05 -3.42 -3.39
CA TYR A 4 -12.74 -4.63 -3.81
C TYR A 4 -12.22 -5.81 -3.01
N ASN A 5 -13.13 -6.56 -2.43
CA ASN A 5 -12.82 -7.84 -1.81
C ASN A 5 -13.30 -8.96 -2.73
N PHE A 6 -12.44 -9.94 -2.95
CA PHE A 6 -12.71 -11.12 -3.75
C PHE A 6 -12.53 -12.36 -2.88
N GLU A 7 -13.41 -13.32 -3.07
CA GLU A 7 -13.23 -14.67 -2.55
C GLU A 7 -13.37 -15.65 -3.72
N ILE A 8 -12.30 -16.37 -3.99
CA ILE A 8 -12.18 -17.29 -5.11
C ILE A 8 -11.58 -18.60 -4.58
N GLU A 9 -12.31 -19.71 -4.65
CA GLU A 9 -11.84 -21.02 -4.17
C GLU A 9 -11.30 -20.97 -2.72
N GLY A 10 -11.96 -20.21 -1.86
CA GLY A 10 -11.57 -20.04 -0.45
C GLY A 10 -10.37 -19.09 -0.22
N LYS A 11 -9.79 -18.52 -1.28
CA LYS A 11 -8.75 -17.47 -1.18
C LYS A 11 -9.38 -16.10 -1.06
N LYS A 12 -8.86 -15.28 -0.16
CA LYS A 12 -9.36 -13.93 0.12
C LYS A 12 -8.36 -12.88 -0.33
N ILE A 13 -8.77 -12.08 -1.30
CA ILE A 13 -7.98 -11.03 -1.94
C ILE A 13 -8.66 -9.69 -1.73
N THR A 14 -7.90 -8.65 -1.44
CA THR A 14 -8.39 -7.26 -1.43
C THR A 14 -7.54 -6.38 -2.35
N LEU A 15 -8.21 -5.54 -3.13
CA LEU A 15 -7.60 -4.44 -3.89
C LEU A 15 -8.08 -3.13 -3.29
N ALA A 16 -7.16 -2.25 -2.91
CA ALA A 16 -7.48 -0.98 -2.27
C ALA A 16 -6.50 0.13 -2.72
N THR A 17 -6.97 1.03 -3.55
CA THR A 17 -6.23 2.19 -4.06
C THR A 17 -7.02 3.48 -3.88
N ASP A 18 -6.39 4.63 -4.11
CA ASP A 18 -7.01 5.95 -3.97
C ASP A 18 -7.55 6.21 -2.54
N ILE A 19 -6.78 5.77 -1.56
CA ILE A 19 -7.11 5.87 -0.15
C ILE A 19 -6.29 7.00 0.48
N GLY A 20 -6.94 8.12 0.76
CA GLY A 20 -6.25 9.29 1.31
C GLY A 20 -5.82 9.13 2.78
N PHE A 21 -6.48 8.25 3.55
CA PHE A 21 -6.16 7.99 4.95
C PHE A 21 -6.80 6.69 5.45
N ILE A 22 -6.20 6.11 6.46
CA ILE A 22 -6.76 4.96 7.17
C ILE A 22 -7.70 5.50 8.26
N PHE A 23 -8.99 5.24 8.11
CA PHE A 23 -10.02 5.64 9.08
C PHE A 23 -10.30 4.50 10.07
N ASP A 24 -10.89 4.84 11.21
CA ASP A 24 -11.27 3.88 12.23
C ASP A 24 -12.23 2.83 11.66
N GLY A 25 -11.90 1.57 11.85
CA GLY A 25 -12.66 0.45 11.30
C GLY A 25 -12.33 0.10 9.83
N PHE A 26 -11.37 0.78 9.19
CA PHE A 26 -10.94 0.41 7.84
C PHE A 26 -10.43 -1.03 7.78
N GLU A 27 -9.74 -1.49 8.82
CA GLU A 27 -9.27 -2.87 8.94
C GLU A 27 -10.40 -3.89 8.79
N ASN A 28 -11.60 -3.58 9.31
CA ASN A 28 -12.77 -4.45 9.20
C ASN A 28 -13.33 -4.55 7.76
N LYS A 29 -12.92 -3.65 6.87
CA LYS A 29 -13.28 -3.67 5.46
C LYS A 29 -12.32 -4.49 4.62
N ILE A 30 -11.12 -4.76 5.14
CA ILE A 30 -10.11 -5.55 4.46
C ILE A 30 -10.31 -7.02 4.84
N THR A 31 -10.79 -7.81 3.90
CA THR A 31 -11.00 -9.25 4.15
C THR A 31 -9.81 -10.10 3.72
N ALA A 32 -8.80 -9.50 3.08
CA ALA A 32 -7.63 -10.20 2.56
C ALA A 32 -6.92 -11.01 3.64
N LYS A 33 -6.65 -12.26 3.33
CA LYS A 33 -5.74 -13.14 4.07
C LYS A 33 -4.63 -13.66 3.16
N ASP A 34 -4.95 -13.86 1.89
CA ASP A 34 -4.03 -14.46 0.94
C ASP A 34 -3.26 -13.42 0.14
N LEU A 35 -3.92 -12.33 -0.29
CA LEU A 35 -3.27 -11.22 -1.00
C LEU A 35 -3.98 -9.89 -0.75
N LEU A 36 -3.24 -8.87 -0.36
CA LEU A 36 -3.67 -7.48 -0.36
C LEU A 36 -2.85 -6.68 -1.38
N LEU A 37 -3.50 -6.06 -2.35
CA LEU A 37 -2.92 -4.95 -3.11
C LEU A 37 -3.34 -3.65 -2.44
N LEU A 38 -2.37 -2.90 -1.96
CA LEU A 38 -2.59 -1.60 -1.32
C LEU A 38 -1.71 -0.54 -1.96
N GLU A 39 -2.25 0.68 -2.08
CA GLU A 39 -1.42 1.79 -2.55
C GLU A 39 -0.29 2.12 -1.57
N SER A 40 0.87 2.45 -2.14
CA SER A 40 2.01 3.07 -1.49
C SER A 40 2.42 4.24 -2.38
N ASN A 41 1.61 5.33 -2.33
CA ASN A 41 1.61 6.30 -3.42
C ASN A 41 2.84 7.17 -3.43
N HIS A 42 3.24 7.75 -2.31
CA HIS A 42 4.31 8.73 -2.28
C HIS A 42 5.18 8.65 -1.02
N ASP A 43 6.41 9.06 -1.18
CA ASP A 43 7.25 9.52 -0.09
C ASP A 43 6.93 10.98 0.22
N VAL A 44 6.76 11.31 1.49
CA VAL A 44 6.34 12.65 1.92
C VAL A 44 7.37 13.72 1.57
N GLU A 45 8.66 13.41 1.71
CA GLU A 45 9.71 14.38 1.42
C GLU A 45 9.92 14.58 -0.09
N MET A 46 9.80 13.52 -0.89
CA MET A 46 9.80 13.64 -2.34
C MET A 46 8.60 14.45 -2.82
N LEU A 47 7.41 14.21 -2.26
CA LEU A 47 6.20 14.94 -2.63
C LEU A 47 6.33 16.44 -2.34
N LYS A 48 6.88 16.82 -1.18
CA LYS A 48 7.10 18.23 -0.82
C LYS A 48 8.11 18.92 -1.73
N LYS A 49 9.07 18.18 -2.29
CA LYS A 49 10.13 18.68 -3.17
C LYS A 49 9.79 18.61 -4.66
N CYS A 50 8.72 17.91 -5.03
CA CYS A 50 8.33 17.77 -6.43
C CYS A 50 7.83 19.09 -7.01
N ASN A 51 7.96 19.24 -8.33
CA ASN A 51 7.56 20.47 -9.04
C ASN A 51 6.05 20.53 -9.30
N ARG A 52 5.25 20.40 -8.23
CA ARG A 52 3.78 20.52 -8.29
C ARG A 52 3.30 21.75 -7.54
N PRO A 53 2.21 22.39 -8.00
CA PRO A 53 1.59 23.48 -7.26
C PRO A 53 1.24 23.08 -5.83
N ILE A 54 1.45 23.98 -4.87
CA ILE A 54 1.25 23.69 -3.44
C ILE A 54 -0.15 23.16 -3.10
N HIS A 55 -1.18 23.65 -3.79
CA HIS A 55 -2.55 23.17 -3.58
C HIS A 55 -2.73 21.72 -4.00
N ILE A 56 -1.99 21.26 -5.01
CA ILE A 56 -1.99 19.83 -5.42
C ILE A 56 -1.26 18.99 -4.38
N ILE A 57 -0.10 19.45 -3.89
CA ILE A 57 0.62 18.75 -2.81
C ILE A 57 -0.27 18.61 -1.57
N ASN A 58 -0.91 19.70 -1.15
CA ASN A 58 -1.83 19.68 0.00
C ASN A 58 -3.03 18.75 -0.21
N ARG A 59 -3.56 18.68 -1.44
CA ARG A 59 -4.63 17.73 -1.78
C ARG A 59 -4.16 16.28 -1.65
N ILE A 60 -2.96 15.96 -2.15
CA ILE A 60 -2.38 14.61 -2.08
C ILE A 60 -2.16 14.19 -0.63
N LEU A 61 -1.63 15.08 0.22
CA LEU A 61 -1.42 14.84 1.64
C LEU A 61 -2.72 14.80 2.47
N GLY A 62 -3.81 15.29 1.91
CA GLY A 62 -5.10 15.38 2.60
C GLY A 62 -5.91 14.09 2.58
N LYS A 63 -7.01 14.07 3.34
CA LYS A 63 -7.92 12.90 3.44
C LYS A 63 -8.54 12.45 2.12
N LYS A 64 -8.56 13.28 1.11
CA LYS A 64 -9.04 12.99 -0.26
C LYS A 64 -7.88 12.72 -1.24
N GLY A 65 -6.69 12.53 -0.72
CA GLY A 65 -5.49 12.26 -1.49
C GLY A 65 -5.14 10.77 -1.56
N HIS A 66 -3.89 10.46 -1.21
CA HIS A 66 -3.33 9.11 -1.33
C HIS A 66 -2.51 8.73 -0.09
N LEU A 67 -2.37 7.44 0.20
CA LEU A 67 -1.52 6.96 1.27
C LEU A 67 -0.04 7.16 0.95
N CYS A 68 0.69 7.77 1.86
CA CYS A 68 2.15 7.76 1.80
C CYS A 68 2.73 6.38 2.14
N ASN A 69 3.98 6.15 1.79
CA ASN A 69 4.68 4.89 2.04
C ASN A 69 4.64 4.49 3.52
N CYS A 70 4.85 5.42 4.44
CA CYS A 70 4.83 5.14 5.89
C CYS A 70 3.44 4.69 6.36
N ALA A 71 2.38 5.41 5.99
CA ALA A 71 1.01 5.05 6.39
C ALA A 71 0.57 3.70 5.82
N SER A 72 0.95 3.41 4.57
CA SER A 72 0.75 2.10 3.94
C SER A 72 1.49 0.99 4.70
N ALA A 73 2.76 1.20 5.01
CA ALA A 73 3.59 0.25 5.74
C ALA A 73 3.06 -0.06 7.14
N GLU A 74 2.70 0.97 7.90
CA GLU A 74 2.14 0.81 9.26
C GLU A 74 0.81 0.05 9.24
N PHE A 75 -0.07 0.38 8.30
CA PHE A 75 -1.35 -0.30 8.17
C PHE A 75 -1.17 -1.77 7.79
N THR A 76 -0.34 -2.05 6.79
CA THR A 76 -0.08 -3.44 6.36
C THR A 76 0.65 -4.25 7.40
N ALA A 77 1.53 -3.65 8.21
CA ALA A 77 2.15 -4.31 9.37
C ALA A 77 1.11 -4.77 10.40
N ARG A 78 0.05 -3.98 10.65
CA ARG A 78 -1.05 -4.42 11.52
C ARG A 78 -1.78 -5.64 10.92
N LEU A 79 -2.08 -5.61 9.63
CA LEU A 79 -2.73 -6.74 8.96
C LEU A 79 -1.84 -7.99 8.92
N ALA A 80 -0.53 -7.84 8.76
CA ALA A 80 0.45 -8.91 8.82
C ALA A 80 0.45 -9.62 10.18
N LYS A 81 0.33 -8.87 11.29
CA LYS A 81 0.15 -9.45 12.64
C LYS A 81 -1.11 -10.32 12.76
N HIS A 82 -2.10 -10.09 11.90
CA HIS A 82 -3.35 -10.84 11.85
C HIS A 82 -3.40 -11.88 10.71
N GLY A 83 -2.23 -12.22 10.14
CA GLY A 83 -2.08 -13.35 9.23
C GLY A 83 -2.25 -13.03 7.73
N LEU A 84 -2.01 -11.77 7.31
CA LEU A 84 -1.88 -11.45 5.90
C LEU A 84 -0.64 -12.17 5.33
N LYS A 85 -0.83 -12.98 4.29
CA LYS A 85 0.26 -13.78 3.71
C LYS A 85 1.07 -13.01 2.68
N ARG A 86 0.41 -12.21 1.82
CA ARG A 86 1.06 -11.50 0.72
C ARG A 86 0.56 -10.08 0.61
N LEU A 87 1.49 -9.16 0.47
CA LEU A 87 1.26 -7.75 0.23
C LEU A 87 1.83 -7.38 -1.13
N MET A 88 1.03 -6.77 -1.99
CA MET A 88 1.49 -6.12 -3.22
C MET A 88 1.34 -4.61 -3.07
N LEU A 89 2.43 -3.89 -3.11
CA LEU A 89 2.44 -2.42 -3.15
C LEU A 89 2.12 -1.97 -4.57
N GLY A 90 1.19 -1.03 -4.70
CA GLY A 90 0.78 -0.51 -6.00
C GLY A 90 0.49 0.98 -5.98
N HIS A 91 0.02 1.49 -7.12
CA HIS A 91 -0.39 2.90 -7.28
C HIS A 91 0.68 3.92 -6.89
N LEU A 92 1.95 3.65 -7.23
CA LEU A 92 3.07 4.53 -6.92
C LEU A 92 3.05 5.80 -7.81
N SER A 93 3.30 6.95 -7.19
CA SER A 93 3.47 8.23 -7.90
C SER A 93 4.71 8.23 -8.78
N ASN A 94 4.60 8.79 -9.98
CA ASN A 94 5.73 8.94 -10.90
C ASN A 94 6.76 9.96 -10.42
N ASP A 95 6.30 11.03 -9.76
CA ASP A 95 7.13 12.19 -9.43
C ASP A 95 7.54 12.23 -7.95
N ALA A 96 6.82 11.48 -7.11
CA ALA A 96 6.97 11.58 -5.67
C ALA A 96 7.21 10.20 -5.01
N ASN A 97 7.67 9.21 -5.77
CA ASN A 97 8.03 7.89 -5.25
C ASN A 97 9.00 7.16 -6.18
N THR A 98 9.64 6.13 -5.62
CA THR A 98 10.35 5.11 -6.37
C THR A 98 9.97 3.72 -5.87
N ALA A 99 10.15 2.71 -6.71
CA ALA A 99 9.94 1.30 -6.35
C ALA A 99 10.76 0.91 -5.11
N ASP A 100 12.05 1.26 -5.13
CA ASP A 100 12.98 0.93 -4.04
C ASP A 100 12.55 1.58 -2.73
N LEU A 101 12.18 2.87 -2.75
CA LEU A 101 11.80 3.61 -1.55
C LEU A 101 10.51 3.06 -0.92
N ALA A 102 9.52 2.69 -1.74
CA ALA A 102 8.29 2.05 -1.26
C ALA A 102 8.58 0.69 -0.60
N LEU A 103 9.41 -0.14 -1.25
CA LEU A 103 9.82 -1.45 -0.73
C LEU A 103 10.66 -1.32 0.54
N GLU A 104 11.65 -0.44 0.56
CA GLU A 104 12.53 -0.23 1.72
C GLU A 104 11.73 0.26 2.94
N THR A 105 10.83 1.24 2.74
CA THR A 105 9.97 1.76 3.81
C THR A 105 9.13 0.64 4.42
N THR A 106 8.51 -0.19 3.58
CA THR A 106 7.66 -1.30 4.03
C THR A 106 8.48 -2.39 4.72
N ARG A 107 9.61 -2.81 4.12
CA ARG A 107 10.49 -3.84 4.70
C ARG A 107 11.05 -3.41 6.04
N LYS A 108 11.49 -2.15 6.17
CA LYS A 108 11.96 -1.61 7.44
C LYS A 108 10.86 -1.68 8.52
N CYS A 109 9.66 -1.22 8.19
CA CYS A 109 8.53 -1.29 9.12
C CYS A 109 8.24 -2.74 9.56
N PHE A 110 8.32 -3.70 8.65
CA PHE A 110 8.10 -5.12 8.94
C PHE A 110 9.20 -5.69 9.82
N ILE A 111 10.47 -5.38 9.55
CA ILE A 111 11.62 -5.79 10.39
C ILE A 111 11.47 -5.22 11.81
N ASP A 112 11.16 -3.93 11.94
CA ASP A 112 11.00 -3.26 13.23
C ASP A 112 9.84 -3.85 14.06
N ASN A 113 8.88 -4.51 13.39
CA ASN A 113 7.75 -5.22 14.02
C ASN A 113 7.93 -6.74 14.10
N ASN A 114 9.10 -7.29 13.76
CA ASN A 114 9.41 -8.72 13.73
C ASN A 114 8.45 -9.55 12.83
N LEU A 115 8.06 -8.99 11.68
CA LEU A 115 7.16 -9.62 10.73
C LEU A 115 7.97 -10.26 9.60
N THR A 116 8.01 -11.57 9.53
CA THR A 116 8.80 -12.34 8.56
C THR A 116 7.96 -13.23 7.64
N GLU A 117 6.68 -13.43 7.99
CA GLU A 117 5.82 -14.41 7.30
C GLU A 117 5.07 -13.83 6.08
N THR A 118 5.01 -12.49 5.97
CA THR A 118 4.32 -11.83 4.86
C THR A 118 5.28 -11.57 3.71
N GLU A 119 5.00 -12.12 2.55
CA GLU A 119 5.72 -11.84 1.31
C GLU A 119 5.36 -10.46 0.77
N ILE A 120 6.34 -9.68 0.33
CA ILE A 120 6.13 -8.31 -0.17
C ILE A 120 6.49 -8.26 -1.64
N TYR A 121 5.53 -7.84 -2.46
CA TYR A 121 5.60 -7.68 -3.91
C TYR A 121 5.40 -6.22 -4.31
N LEU A 122 5.78 -5.89 -5.52
CA LEU A 122 5.54 -4.59 -6.14
C LEU A 122 4.77 -4.76 -7.45
N ALA A 123 3.68 -4.05 -7.61
CA ALA A 123 2.96 -4.00 -8.88
C ALA A 123 3.78 -3.24 -9.92
N SER A 124 3.93 -3.82 -11.11
CA SER A 124 4.52 -3.13 -12.26
C SER A 124 3.64 -1.96 -12.69
N ARG A 125 4.28 -0.87 -13.07
CA ARG A 125 3.58 0.30 -13.61
C ARG A 125 3.24 0.15 -15.08
N ASP A 126 4.22 -0.31 -15.85
CA ASP A 126 4.20 -0.20 -17.31
C ASP A 126 4.12 -1.57 -18.01
N GLY A 127 3.79 -2.62 -17.26
CA GLY A 127 3.74 -3.97 -17.79
C GLY A 127 3.05 -4.95 -16.87
N LEU A 128 3.26 -6.22 -17.13
CA LEU A 128 2.77 -7.28 -16.25
C LEU A 128 3.59 -7.33 -14.98
N SER A 129 2.90 -7.42 -13.85
CA SER A 129 3.53 -7.72 -12.57
C SER A 129 3.94 -9.20 -12.52
N GLU A 130 4.75 -9.52 -11.53
CA GLU A 130 5.07 -10.90 -11.19
C GLU A 130 3.80 -11.74 -10.98
N THR A 131 3.80 -12.98 -11.46
CA THR A 131 2.69 -13.92 -11.21
C THR A 131 2.78 -14.44 -9.80
N ILE A 132 1.70 -14.27 -9.04
CA ILE A 132 1.60 -14.75 -7.65
C ILE A 132 0.65 -15.94 -7.60
N PHE A 133 1.13 -17.06 -7.08
CA PHE A 133 0.30 -18.25 -6.83
C PHE A 133 -0.23 -18.20 -5.39
N LEU A 134 -1.54 -18.32 -5.23
CA LEU A 134 -2.23 -18.21 -3.94
C LEU A 134 -2.51 -19.59 -3.29
#